data_bc8cdbefc0add072764e89a4c91889f5
#
_entry.id   bc8cdbefc0add072764e89a4c91889f5
#
_cell.length_a   1.000
_cell.length_b   1.000
_cell.length_c   1.000
_cell.angle_alpha   90.00
_cell.angle_beta   90.00
_cell.angle_gamma   90.00
#
_symmetry.space_group_name_H-M   'P 1'
#
loop_
_entity.id
_entity.type
_entity.pdbx_description
1 polymer ?
#
loop_
_entity_poly.entity_id
_entity_poly.type
_entity_poly.pdbx_seq_one_letter_code
_entity_poly.pdbx_strand_id
1 'polypeptide(L)'
;DMPTDHGHFRLIPFRQKSNGLEHVALFKGTWESDEPILVRVHSSCATGDIFGSKRCDCGEQLHKAMEMIEKAGKGAIVYLNQEGRGIGLMEKMKAYKLQEDGMDTVDANICLGHLADERDYGVGAQILREIGVHKMRLMTNNPVKRVGLEAYGLEITENVPIETTPNPYNERYLRTKKERMGHTLHFNK
;
A
#
# COMPACT_ATOMS: atom_id res chain seq x y z
N ASP A 1 1.01 -20.42 8.54
CA ASP A 1 0.13 -19.93 9.59
C ASP A 1 0.82 -18.81 10.36
N MET A 2 0.15 -17.66 10.53
CA MET A 2 0.78 -16.46 11.07
C MET A 2 -0.17 -15.72 12.02
N PRO A 3 -0.15 -16.02 13.32
CA PRO A 3 -0.83 -15.24 14.33
C PRO A 3 -0.13 -13.88 14.55
N THR A 4 -0.92 -12.82 14.71
CA THR A 4 -0.43 -11.45 14.96
C THR A 4 -1.34 -10.72 15.94
N ASP A 5 -0.89 -9.60 16.47
CA ASP A 5 -1.71 -8.73 17.34
C ASP A 5 -2.93 -8.12 16.60
N HIS A 6 -2.94 -8.15 15.25
CA HIS A 6 -4.00 -7.57 14.41
C HIS A 6 -4.88 -8.62 13.73
N GLY A 7 -4.70 -9.91 14.07
CA GLY A 7 -5.48 -11.01 13.54
C GLY A 7 -4.63 -12.24 13.20
N HIS A 8 -5.32 -13.27 12.72
CA HIS A 8 -4.72 -14.54 12.39
C HIS A 8 -4.81 -14.79 10.88
N PHE A 9 -3.67 -14.91 10.23
CA PHE A 9 -3.55 -14.98 8.77
C PHE A 9 -2.78 -16.21 8.32
N ARG A 10 -2.87 -16.50 7.02
CA ARG A 10 -1.92 -17.36 6.30
C ARG A 10 -1.02 -16.48 5.46
N LEU A 11 0.23 -16.91 5.26
CA LEU A 11 1.24 -16.17 4.51
C LEU A 11 1.80 -17.04 3.38
N ILE A 12 1.84 -16.50 2.17
CA ILE A 12 2.54 -17.12 1.01
C ILE A 12 3.55 -16.10 0.46
N PRO A 13 4.84 -16.45 0.39
CA PRO A 13 5.84 -15.64 -0.29
C PRO A 13 5.82 -15.87 -1.81
N PHE A 14 6.13 -14.83 -2.56
CA PHE A 14 6.24 -14.84 -4.02
C PHE A 14 7.56 -14.21 -4.44
N ARG A 15 8.20 -14.75 -5.47
CA ARG A 15 9.40 -14.16 -6.08
C ARG A 15 9.09 -13.64 -7.46
N GLN A 16 9.33 -12.35 -7.69
CA GLN A 16 9.22 -11.74 -9.00
C GLN A 16 10.38 -12.18 -9.90
N LYS A 17 10.07 -12.84 -11.02
CA LYS A 17 11.10 -13.43 -11.89
C LYS A 17 12.00 -12.40 -12.58
N SER A 18 11.47 -11.20 -12.86
CA SER A 18 12.18 -10.17 -13.61
C SER A 18 13.32 -9.49 -12.84
N ASN A 19 13.22 -9.41 -11.51
CA ASN A 19 14.17 -8.68 -10.67
C ASN A 19 14.59 -9.42 -9.39
N GLY A 20 14.01 -10.59 -9.12
CA GLY A 20 14.31 -11.41 -7.93
C GLY A 20 13.70 -10.90 -6.62
N LEU A 21 12.93 -9.81 -6.63
CA LEU A 21 12.29 -9.29 -5.41
C LEU A 21 11.28 -10.28 -4.84
N GLU A 22 11.22 -10.34 -3.53
CA GLU A 22 10.27 -11.17 -2.80
C GLU A 22 9.12 -10.32 -2.27
N HIS A 23 7.91 -10.78 -2.53
CA HIS A 23 6.66 -10.18 -2.10
C HIS A 23 5.89 -11.18 -1.25
N VAL A 24 4.86 -10.71 -0.56
CA VAL A 24 4.09 -11.56 0.35
C VAL A 24 2.60 -11.34 0.15
N ALA A 25 1.81 -12.43 0.14
CA ALA A 25 0.38 -12.37 0.36
C ALA A 25 0.04 -12.84 1.77
N LEU A 26 -0.62 -11.98 2.55
CA LEU A 26 -1.31 -12.33 3.79
C LEU A 26 -2.78 -12.47 3.48
N PHE A 27 -3.43 -13.54 3.94
CA PHE A 27 -4.85 -13.73 3.68
C PHE A 27 -5.54 -14.53 4.78
N LYS A 28 -6.84 -14.30 4.91
CA LYS A 28 -7.73 -14.97 5.85
C LYS A 28 -8.96 -15.48 5.13
N GLY A 29 -9.48 -16.63 5.57
CA GLY A 29 -10.68 -17.23 5.00
C GLY A 29 -10.47 -17.92 3.66
N THR A 30 -11.58 -18.25 3.02
CA THR A 30 -11.66 -18.82 1.67
C THR A 30 -12.75 -18.06 0.89
N TRP A 31 -12.68 -18.04 -0.42
CA TRP A 31 -13.62 -17.34 -1.28
C TRP A 31 -13.81 -18.06 -2.62
N GLU A 32 -14.94 -17.82 -3.25
CA GLU A 32 -15.19 -18.24 -4.62
C GLU A 32 -14.58 -17.24 -5.62
N SER A 33 -14.32 -17.66 -6.84
CA SER A 33 -13.62 -16.84 -7.84
C SER A 33 -14.36 -15.56 -8.23
N ASP A 34 -15.68 -15.52 -8.10
CA ASP A 34 -16.55 -14.37 -8.40
C ASP A 34 -16.95 -13.56 -7.15
N GLU A 35 -16.50 -13.97 -5.97
CA GLU A 35 -16.80 -13.29 -4.71
C GLU A 35 -15.92 -12.06 -4.50
N PRO A 36 -16.49 -10.85 -4.29
CA PRO A 36 -15.70 -9.68 -3.97
C PRO A 36 -15.24 -9.69 -2.51
N ILE A 37 -13.94 -9.77 -2.28
CA ILE A 37 -13.33 -9.77 -0.94
C ILE A 37 -12.60 -8.46 -0.64
N LEU A 38 -12.34 -8.18 0.63
CA LEU A 38 -11.47 -7.05 1.03
C LEU A 38 -10.03 -7.31 0.60
N VAL A 39 -9.45 -6.35 -0.12
CA VAL A 39 -8.06 -6.43 -0.57
C VAL A 39 -7.31 -5.14 -0.28
N ARG A 40 -6.08 -5.28 0.21
CA ARG A 40 -5.09 -4.19 0.29
C ARG A 40 -3.86 -4.55 -0.52
N VAL A 41 -3.45 -3.68 -1.43
CA VAL A 41 -2.11 -3.72 -2.02
C VAL A 41 -1.25 -2.69 -1.29
N HIS A 42 -0.30 -3.17 -0.49
CA HIS A 42 0.57 -2.36 0.36
C HIS A 42 2.00 -2.41 -0.16
N SER A 43 2.59 -1.26 -0.45
CA SER A 43 4.02 -1.17 -0.78
C SER A 43 4.81 -0.98 0.50
N SER A 44 5.89 -1.72 0.65
CA SER A 44 6.74 -1.70 1.84
C SER A 44 7.21 -0.29 2.22
N CYS A 45 7.27 -0.05 3.50
CA CYS A 45 7.78 1.17 4.10
C CYS A 45 8.50 0.82 5.41
N ALA A 46 9.78 0.51 5.34
CA ALA A 46 10.54 0.06 6.51
C ALA A 46 10.42 1.03 7.70
N THR A 47 10.44 2.33 7.44
CA THR A 47 10.33 3.34 8.49
C THR A 47 8.95 3.33 9.16
N GLY A 48 7.87 3.19 8.40
CA GLY A 48 6.51 3.17 8.94
C GLY A 48 6.08 1.79 9.45
N ASP A 49 6.31 0.75 8.64
CA ASP A 49 5.80 -0.59 8.93
C ASP A 49 6.58 -1.30 10.05
N ILE A 50 7.91 -1.08 10.15
CA ILE A 50 8.78 -1.75 11.12
C ILE A 50 9.07 -0.84 12.32
N PHE A 51 9.47 0.41 12.06
CA PHE A 51 9.94 1.32 13.12
C PHE A 51 8.86 2.27 13.65
N GLY A 52 7.64 2.23 13.11
CA GLY A 52 6.53 3.06 13.58
C GLY A 52 6.75 4.56 13.38
N SER A 53 7.47 4.96 12.32
CA SER A 53 7.72 6.37 12.01
C SER A 53 6.41 7.15 11.88
N LYS A 54 6.34 8.30 12.55
CA LYS A 54 5.21 9.22 12.46
C LYS A 54 5.24 10.14 11.24
N ARG A 55 6.29 10.09 10.40
CA ARG A 55 6.40 10.89 9.16
C ARG A 55 5.47 10.45 8.04
N CYS A 56 4.90 9.26 8.14
CA CYS A 56 3.94 8.71 7.18
C CYS A 56 2.79 8.00 7.92
N ASP A 57 1.85 7.49 7.16
CA ASP A 57 0.68 6.74 7.63
C ASP A 57 0.76 5.24 7.28
N CYS A 58 1.93 4.74 6.81
CA CYS A 58 2.04 3.40 6.23
C CYS A 58 1.74 2.30 7.23
N GLY A 59 2.43 2.27 8.38
CA GLY A 59 2.23 1.24 9.39
C GLY A 59 0.80 1.23 9.95
N GLU A 60 0.23 2.41 10.22
CA GLU A 60 -1.17 2.53 10.67
C GLU A 60 -2.15 1.97 9.62
N GLN A 61 -1.93 2.25 8.33
CA GLN A 61 -2.75 1.70 7.25
C GLN A 61 -2.60 0.18 7.13
N LEU A 62 -1.40 -0.37 7.33
CA LEU A 62 -1.16 -1.81 7.30
C LEU A 62 -1.94 -2.52 8.41
N HIS A 63 -1.78 -2.06 9.65
CA HIS A 63 -2.47 -2.62 10.81
C HIS A 63 -3.99 -2.50 10.68
N LYS A 64 -4.49 -1.34 10.26
CA LYS A 64 -5.91 -1.13 10.02
C LYS A 64 -6.48 -2.07 8.95
N ALA A 65 -5.72 -2.31 7.86
CA ALA A 65 -6.14 -3.27 6.84
C ALA A 65 -6.23 -4.69 7.39
N MET A 66 -5.25 -5.11 8.21
CA MET A 66 -5.26 -6.41 8.89
C MET A 66 -6.50 -6.55 9.79
N GLU A 67 -6.78 -5.58 10.64
CA GLU A 67 -7.93 -5.57 11.54
C GLU A 67 -9.27 -5.59 10.78
N MET A 68 -9.38 -4.86 9.67
CA MET A 68 -10.58 -4.88 8.83
C MET A 68 -10.82 -6.26 8.20
N ILE A 69 -9.77 -6.95 7.74
CA ILE A 69 -9.86 -8.30 7.19
C ILE A 69 -10.18 -9.30 8.29
N GLU A 70 -9.55 -9.18 9.46
CA GLU A 70 -9.85 -10.02 10.64
C GLU A 70 -11.32 -9.95 11.00
N LYS A 71 -11.86 -8.73 11.09
CA LYS A 71 -13.29 -8.48 11.39
C LYS A 71 -14.22 -9.01 10.29
N ALA A 72 -13.83 -8.90 9.02
CA ALA A 72 -14.62 -9.40 7.90
C ALA A 72 -14.58 -10.93 7.78
N GLY A 73 -13.61 -11.60 8.41
CA GLY A 73 -13.42 -13.05 8.36
C GLY A 73 -12.77 -13.55 7.07
N LYS A 74 -12.67 -12.72 6.04
CA LYS A 74 -12.02 -13.04 4.75
C LYS A 74 -11.45 -11.82 4.06
N GLY A 75 -10.33 -12.00 3.37
CA GLY A 75 -9.65 -10.96 2.61
C GLY A 75 -8.16 -11.21 2.44
N ALA A 76 -7.48 -10.33 1.73
CA ALA A 76 -6.07 -10.46 1.41
C ALA A 76 -5.32 -9.12 1.46
N ILE A 77 -4.07 -9.17 1.89
CA ILE A 77 -3.08 -8.09 1.75
C ILE A 77 -1.95 -8.59 0.87
N VAL A 78 -1.68 -7.89 -0.22
CA VAL A 78 -0.45 -8.10 -1.00
C VAL A 78 0.56 -7.06 -0.54
N TYR A 79 1.63 -7.52 0.11
CA TYR A 79 2.73 -6.69 0.59
C TYR A 79 3.84 -6.71 -0.45
N LEU A 80 4.02 -5.60 -1.15
CA LEU A 80 4.98 -5.46 -2.23
C LEU A 80 6.28 -4.84 -1.73
N ASN A 81 7.40 -5.50 -2.00
CA ASN A 81 8.72 -4.97 -1.72
C ASN A 81 9.09 -3.88 -2.73
N GLN A 82 8.50 -2.70 -2.56
CA GLN A 82 8.66 -1.52 -3.42
C GLN A 82 8.82 -0.27 -2.54
N GLU A 83 9.89 -0.27 -1.72
CA GLU A 83 10.20 0.80 -0.78
C GLU A 83 10.33 2.16 -1.48
N GLY A 84 9.89 3.22 -0.78
CA GLY A 84 10.01 4.60 -1.26
C GLY A 84 9.24 4.87 -2.55
N ARG A 85 8.14 4.17 -2.83
CA ARG A 85 7.41 4.21 -4.12
C ARG A 85 8.25 3.69 -5.30
N GLY A 86 9.10 2.70 -5.05
CA GLY A 86 9.94 2.06 -6.07
C GLY A 86 11.39 2.55 -6.10
N ILE A 87 11.70 3.70 -5.49
CA ILE A 87 13.07 4.27 -5.53
C ILE A 87 14.04 3.63 -4.53
N GLY A 88 13.53 2.82 -3.61
CA GLY A 88 14.34 2.15 -2.58
C GLY A 88 14.57 3.00 -1.33
N LEU A 89 15.11 2.33 -0.27
CA LEU A 89 15.29 2.95 1.04
C LEU A 89 16.35 4.06 1.02
N MET A 90 17.46 3.86 0.30
CA MET A 90 18.55 4.84 0.28
C MET A 90 18.09 6.17 -0.34
N GLU A 91 17.43 6.12 -1.49
CA GLU A 91 16.93 7.32 -2.16
C GLU A 91 15.79 7.97 -1.36
N LYS A 92 14.94 7.17 -0.72
CA LYS A 92 13.94 7.70 0.22
C LYS A 92 14.57 8.47 1.38
N MET A 93 15.72 8.03 1.93
CA MET A 93 16.40 8.76 3.01
C MET A 93 16.99 10.08 2.51
N LYS A 94 17.52 10.12 1.28
CA LYS A 94 17.94 11.38 0.64
C LYS A 94 16.74 12.31 0.43
N ALA A 95 15.60 11.79 -0.04
CA ALA A 95 14.36 12.56 -0.18
C ALA A 95 13.89 13.12 1.19
N TYR A 96 14.00 12.35 2.27
CA TYR A 96 13.69 12.84 3.62
C TYR A 96 14.56 14.01 4.02
N LYS A 97 15.85 14.00 3.68
CA LYS A 97 16.75 15.13 3.95
C LYS A 97 16.31 16.39 3.20
N LEU A 98 16.00 16.27 1.91
CA LEU A 98 15.47 17.39 1.11
C LEU A 98 14.14 17.92 1.66
N GLN A 99 13.29 17.05 2.21
CA GLN A 99 12.04 17.46 2.85
C GLN A 99 12.28 18.23 4.16
N GLU A 100 13.32 17.89 4.92
CA GLU A 100 13.75 18.65 6.11
C GLU A 100 14.20 20.07 5.72
N ASP A 101 14.82 20.20 4.53
CA ASP A 101 15.23 21.49 3.96
C ASP A 101 14.09 22.25 3.25
N GLY A 102 12.84 21.76 3.37
CA GLY A 102 11.62 22.46 2.94
C GLY A 102 10.95 21.96 1.66
N MET A 103 11.51 21.00 0.94
CA MET A 103 10.83 20.41 -0.24
C MET A 103 9.60 19.59 0.17
N ASP A 104 8.64 19.43 -0.73
CA ASP A 104 7.62 18.40 -0.57
C ASP A 104 8.10 17.04 -1.09
N THR A 105 7.30 15.98 -0.85
CA THR A 105 7.72 14.62 -1.20
C THR A 105 7.80 14.37 -2.72
N VAL A 106 7.07 15.11 -3.55
CA VAL A 106 7.11 15.00 -5.01
C VAL A 106 8.36 15.71 -5.55
N ASP A 107 8.58 16.96 -5.13
CA ASP A 107 9.73 17.75 -5.56
C ASP A 107 11.06 17.13 -5.10
N ALA A 108 11.10 16.54 -3.90
CA ALA A 108 12.27 15.82 -3.41
C ALA A 108 12.62 14.62 -4.31
N ASN A 109 11.64 13.83 -4.76
CA ASN A 109 11.88 12.73 -5.69
C ASN A 109 12.38 13.23 -7.05
N ILE A 110 11.75 14.25 -7.61
CA ILE A 110 12.14 14.84 -8.90
C ILE A 110 13.57 15.40 -8.83
N CYS A 111 13.92 16.07 -7.74
CA CYS A 111 15.27 16.61 -7.51
C CYS A 111 16.35 15.51 -7.51
N LEU A 112 16.00 14.30 -7.06
CA LEU A 112 16.87 13.13 -7.08
C LEU A 112 16.86 12.38 -8.42
N GLY A 113 16.12 12.85 -9.43
CA GLY A 113 16.03 12.23 -10.75
C GLY A 113 15.01 11.09 -10.86
N HIS A 114 14.10 10.98 -9.89
CA HIS A 114 13.04 9.98 -9.86
C HIS A 114 11.68 10.53 -10.28
N LEU A 115 10.78 9.63 -10.69
CA LEU A 115 9.37 9.96 -10.85
C LEU A 115 8.70 10.13 -9.48
N ALA A 116 7.54 10.77 -9.46
CA ALA A 116 6.71 10.89 -8.25
C ALA A 116 6.26 9.52 -7.72
N ASP A 117 6.08 8.55 -8.61
CA ASP A 117 5.68 7.16 -8.29
C ASP A 117 6.24 6.21 -9.36
N GLU A 118 7.14 5.31 -8.98
CA GLU A 118 7.76 4.29 -9.85
C GLU A 118 7.28 2.87 -9.56
N ARG A 119 6.17 2.72 -8.81
CA ARG A 119 5.66 1.40 -8.43
C ARG A 119 5.06 0.66 -9.61
N ASP A 120 5.32 -0.64 -9.66
CA ASP A 120 4.66 -1.59 -10.55
C ASP A 120 3.52 -2.29 -9.78
N TYR A 121 2.28 -2.06 -10.19
CA TYR A 121 1.11 -2.72 -9.62
C TYR A 121 0.78 -4.05 -10.32
N GLY A 122 1.40 -4.34 -11.46
CA GLY A 122 1.18 -5.57 -12.22
C GLY A 122 1.57 -6.82 -11.46
N VAL A 123 2.69 -6.78 -10.72
CA VAL A 123 3.08 -7.89 -9.86
C VAL A 123 2.06 -8.14 -8.74
N GLY A 124 1.49 -7.09 -8.17
CA GLY A 124 0.41 -7.20 -7.17
C GLY A 124 -0.84 -7.85 -7.75
N ALA A 125 -1.22 -7.49 -8.98
CA ALA A 125 -2.35 -8.08 -9.67
C ALA A 125 -2.12 -9.57 -9.99
N GLN A 126 -0.91 -9.95 -10.41
CA GLN A 126 -0.55 -11.35 -10.65
C GLN A 126 -0.63 -12.18 -9.38
N ILE A 127 -0.12 -11.67 -8.25
CA ILE A 127 -0.20 -12.35 -6.95
C ILE A 127 -1.67 -12.54 -6.53
N LEU A 128 -2.51 -11.52 -6.67
CA LEU A 128 -3.94 -11.60 -6.37
C LEU A 128 -4.63 -12.70 -7.18
N ARG A 129 -4.36 -12.77 -8.48
CA ARG A 129 -4.91 -13.84 -9.35
C ARG A 129 -4.43 -15.22 -8.93
N GLU A 130 -3.15 -15.36 -8.58
CA GLU A 130 -2.57 -16.63 -8.14
C GLU A 130 -3.23 -17.16 -6.86
N ILE A 131 -3.62 -16.28 -5.93
CA ILE A 131 -4.38 -16.67 -4.74
C ILE A 131 -5.90 -16.73 -4.97
N GLY A 132 -6.36 -16.67 -6.25
CA GLY A 132 -7.75 -16.83 -6.64
C GLY A 132 -8.64 -15.60 -6.49
N VAL A 133 -8.08 -14.39 -6.35
CA VAL A 133 -8.84 -13.15 -6.30
C VAL A 133 -9.05 -12.61 -7.71
N HIS A 134 -10.32 -12.48 -8.12
CA HIS A 134 -10.72 -11.88 -9.39
C HIS A 134 -11.57 -10.62 -9.20
N LYS A 135 -12.38 -10.59 -8.14
CA LYS A 135 -13.20 -9.44 -7.73
C LYS A 135 -12.78 -8.97 -6.35
N MET A 136 -12.78 -7.66 -6.14
CA MET A 136 -12.35 -7.12 -4.86
C MET A 136 -13.04 -5.82 -4.46
N ARG A 137 -13.12 -5.63 -3.16
CA ARG A 137 -13.38 -4.37 -2.48
C ARG A 137 -12.01 -3.80 -2.08
N LEU A 138 -11.49 -2.85 -2.84
CA LEU A 138 -10.10 -2.39 -2.70
C LEU A 138 -9.96 -1.33 -1.61
N MET A 139 -9.16 -1.62 -0.59
CA MET A 139 -8.80 -0.67 0.46
C MET A 139 -7.71 0.28 -0.04
N THR A 140 -8.10 1.45 -0.51
CA THR A 140 -7.16 2.47 -1.01
C THR A 140 -7.76 3.87 -0.96
N ASN A 141 -6.89 4.87 -0.79
CA ASN A 141 -7.19 6.28 -0.99
C ASN A 141 -6.50 6.81 -2.26
N ASN A 142 -5.80 5.94 -3.02
CA ASN A 142 -5.03 6.29 -4.22
C ASN A 142 -5.74 5.78 -5.48
N PRO A 143 -6.31 6.65 -6.33
CA PRO A 143 -7.02 6.24 -7.55
C PRO A 143 -6.10 5.57 -8.58
N VAL A 144 -4.80 5.91 -8.62
CA VAL A 144 -3.83 5.30 -9.55
C VAL A 144 -3.67 3.81 -9.30
N LYS A 145 -3.73 3.36 -8.04
CA LYS A 145 -3.71 1.92 -7.71
C LYS A 145 -4.85 1.15 -8.36
N ARG A 146 -6.04 1.76 -8.38
CA ARG A 146 -7.22 1.16 -9.00
C ARG A 146 -6.99 0.89 -10.48
N VAL A 147 -6.60 1.91 -11.23
CA VAL A 147 -6.31 1.80 -12.67
C VAL A 147 -5.24 0.75 -12.95
N GLY A 148 -4.17 0.74 -12.15
CA GLY A 148 -3.08 -0.22 -12.28
C GLY A 148 -3.50 -1.68 -12.08
N LEU A 149 -4.48 -1.95 -11.21
CA LEU A 149 -4.99 -3.31 -10.97
C LEU A 149 -6.02 -3.74 -12.02
N GLU A 150 -6.94 -2.85 -12.40
CA GLU A 150 -7.96 -3.09 -13.42
C GLU A 150 -7.35 -3.42 -14.79
N ALA A 151 -6.21 -2.81 -15.15
CA ALA A 151 -5.47 -3.08 -16.38
C ALA A 151 -5.01 -4.55 -16.51
N TYR A 152 -4.94 -5.29 -15.41
CA TYR A 152 -4.58 -6.72 -15.39
C TYR A 152 -5.80 -7.65 -15.24
N GLY A 153 -7.00 -7.16 -15.51
CA GLY A 153 -8.21 -7.97 -15.54
C GLY A 153 -8.79 -8.31 -14.17
N LEU A 154 -8.49 -7.50 -13.16
CA LEU A 154 -9.13 -7.57 -11.85
C LEU A 154 -10.33 -6.64 -11.81
N GLU A 155 -11.45 -7.10 -11.24
CA GLU A 155 -12.66 -6.30 -11.08
C GLU A 155 -12.67 -5.64 -9.69
N ILE A 156 -12.72 -4.31 -9.63
CA ILE A 156 -12.85 -3.56 -8.39
C ILE A 156 -14.32 -3.13 -8.25
N THR A 157 -15.05 -3.83 -7.40
CA THR A 157 -16.48 -3.60 -7.16
C THR A 157 -16.73 -2.42 -6.22
N GLU A 158 -15.79 -2.13 -5.32
CA GLU A 158 -15.92 -1.07 -4.34
C GLU A 158 -14.54 -0.50 -3.98
N ASN A 159 -14.47 0.81 -3.78
CA ASN A 159 -13.32 1.48 -3.17
C ASN A 159 -13.59 1.70 -1.68
N VAL A 160 -12.84 1.00 -0.83
CA VAL A 160 -12.98 1.10 0.62
C VAL A 160 -11.94 2.09 1.15
N PRO A 161 -12.35 3.22 1.76
CA PRO A 161 -11.41 4.18 2.34
C PRO A 161 -10.58 3.56 3.46
N ILE A 162 -9.28 3.90 3.49
CA ILE A 162 -8.37 3.48 4.56
C ILE A 162 -7.58 4.69 5.07
N GLU A 163 -8.31 5.63 5.66
CA GLU A 163 -7.75 6.85 6.20
C GLU A 163 -7.26 6.65 7.62
N THR A 164 -6.20 7.35 7.97
CA THR A 164 -5.63 7.43 9.33
C THR A 164 -5.78 8.85 9.85
N THR A 165 -5.70 9.02 11.16
CA THR A 165 -5.74 10.34 11.76
C THR A 165 -4.42 11.07 11.52
N PRO A 166 -4.43 12.27 10.91
CA PRO A 166 -3.22 13.08 10.76
C PRO A 166 -2.58 13.38 12.10
N ASN A 167 -1.25 13.49 12.11
CA ASN A 167 -0.47 13.93 13.26
C ASN A 167 0.47 15.09 12.85
N PRO A 168 1.06 15.84 13.80
CA PRO A 168 1.90 17.00 13.45
C PRO A 168 3.09 16.69 12.54
N TYR A 169 3.56 15.44 12.49
CA TYR A 169 4.71 15.03 11.70
C TYR A 169 4.35 14.58 10.28
N ASN A 170 3.11 14.12 10.04
CA ASN A 170 2.67 13.61 8.73
C ASN A 170 1.63 14.49 8.02
N GLU A 171 1.10 15.53 8.66
CA GLU A 171 0.05 16.37 8.08
C GLU A 171 0.47 16.93 6.71
N ARG A 172 1.69 17.50 6.61
CA ARG A 172 2.23 18.02 5.36
C ARG A 172 2.34 16.93 4.28
N TYR A 173 2.81 15.74 4.65
CA TYR A 173 2.90 14.59 3.75
C TYR A 173 1.52 14.14 3.24
N LEU A 174 0.53 14.05 4.10
CA LEU A 174 -0.84 13.70 3.72
C LEU A 174 -1.48 14.78 2.84
N ARG A 175 -1.21 16.05 3.11
CA ARG A 175 -1.66 17.18 2.29
C ARG A 175 -1.07 17.08 0.87
N THR A 176 0.22 16.83 0.74
CA THR A 176 0.87 16.61 -0.57
C THR A 176 0.25 15.42 -1.33
N LYS A 177 -0.05 14.32 -0.64
CA LYS A 177 -0.78 13.18 -1.25
C LYS A 177 -2.12 13.62 -1.83
N LYS A 178 -2.88 14.43 -1.12
CA LYS A 178 -4.19 14.91 -1.55
C LYS A 178 -4.05 15.89 -2.73
N GLU A 179 -3.24 16.92 -2.59
CA GLU A 179 -3.18 18.05 -3.50
C GLU A 179 -2.40 17.75 -4.80
N ARG A 180 -1.30 16.98 -4.69
CA ARG A 180 -0.39 16.73 -5.81
C ARG A 180 -0.46 15.32 -6.39
N MET A 181 -1.01 14.35 -5.64
CA MET A 181 -1.08 12.96 -6.08
C MET A 181 -2.53 12.45 -6.20
N GLY A 182 -3.52 13.32 -6.05
CA GLY A 182 -4.92 12.99 -6.27
C GLY A 182 -5.53 12.00 -5.28
N HIS A 183 -4.92 11.81 -4.10
CA HIS A 183 -5.50 10.95 -3.08
C HIS A 183 -6.81 11.50 -2.53
N THR A 184 -7.80 10.62 -2.35
CA THR A 184 -9.07 10.95 -1.70
C THR A 184 -8.87 10.87 -0.17
N LEU A 185 -8.56 12.00 0.44
CA LEU A 185 -8.34 12.12 1.89
C LEU A 185 -9.27 13.22 2.44
N HIS A 186 -9.93 12.94 3.56
CA HIS A 186 -10.79 13.86 4.27
C HIS A 186 -10.07 14.30 5.55
N PHE A 187 -9.65 15.55 5.58
CA PHE A 187 -9.09 16.14 6.82
C PHE A 187 -10.28 16.73 7.60
N ASN A 188 -10.59 16.16 8.75
CA ASN A 188 -11.46 16.84 9.71
C ASN A 188 -10.74 18.11 10.16
N LYS A 189 -11.43 19.26 10.03
CA LYS A 189 -10.95 20.55 10.51
C LYS A 189 -10.89 20.56 12.01
#